data_62a1b844d6cc7cc7a65ecb73717943a1
#
_entry.id   62a1b844d6cc7cc7a65ecb73717943a1
#
_cell.length_a   1.000
_cell.length_b   1.000
_cell.length_c   1.000
_cell.angle_alpha   90.00
_cell.angle_beta   90.00
_cell.angle_gamma   90.00
#
_symmetry.space_group_name_H-M   'P 1'
#
loop_
_entity.id
_entity.type
_entity.pdbx_description
1 polymer ?
#
loop_
_entity_poly.entity_id
_entity_poly.type
_entity_poly.pdbx_seq_one_letter_code
_entity_poly.pdbx_strand_id
1 'polypeptide(L)'
;MNSYRVQDLVRNYQIGAPGTITGVAYQASNDAVNAQFNAFEMKLCHTSLDELTDSFTTNYDGNSPEPVSSADPVVFDAAADGWFDMPDFQPFHYDGVDNLLVEVQWMGDNGTDLYTWITNTDTYRLLYHKYLDEDVGFLETIYHRFRITIEFDQTVEEVSWGLIKAGF
;
A
#
# COMPACT_ATOMS: atom_id res chain seq x y z
N MET A 1 17.73 3.94 -17.93
CA MET A 1 17.01 2.91 -17.14
C MET A 1 16.05 3.68 -16.26
N ASN A 2 14.75 3.47 -16.43
CA ASN A 2 13.74 4.14 -15.60
C ASN A 2 13.69 3.44 -14.24
N SER A 3 13.82 4.18 -13.15
CA SER A 3 13.57 3.69 -11.80
C SER A 3 12.56 4.60 -11.14
N TYR A 4 11.86 4.09 -10.15
CA TYR A 4 10.83 4.83 -9.45
C TYR A 4 10.65 4.32 -8.03
N ARG A 5 10.47 5.22 -7.10
CA ARG A 5 10.10 4.96 -5.72
C ARG A 5 8.96 5.86 -5.34
N VAL A 6 7.95 5.32 -4.73
CA VAL A 6 6.76 6.05 -4.31
C VAL A 6 6.27 5.56 -2.97
N GLN A 7 5.81 6.47 -2.13
CA GLN A 7 5.10 6.21 -0.89
C GLN A 7 3.71 6.84 -0.96
N ASP A 8 2.70 6.05 -0.62
CA ASP A 8 1.32 6.49 -0.41
C ASP A 8 0.95 6.35 1.07
N LEU A 9 0.32 7.38 1.65
CA LEU A 9 -0.17 7.38 3.02
C LEU A 9 -1.66 7.05 3.07
N VAL A 10 -2.01 5.95 3.73
CA VAL A 10 -3.40 5.55 4.02
C VAL A 10 -3.72 5.88 5.46
N ARG A 11 -4.80 6.64 5.67
CA ARG A 11 -5.24 6.98 7.02
C ARG A 11 -5.92 5.79 7.69
N ASN A 12 -5.71 5.63 8.99
CA ASN A 12 -6.28 4.54 9.78
C ASN A 12 -7.81 4.44 9.66
N TYR A 13 -8.53 5.57 9.63
CA TYR A 13 -9.98 5.59 9.46
C TYR A 13 -10.46 5.04 8.10
N GLN A 14 -9.58 4.96 7.10
CA GLN A 14 -9.89 4.38 5.78
C GLN A 14 -9.80 2.85 5.81
N ILE A 15 -9.00 2.30 6.73
CA ILE A 15 -8.84 0.85 6.92
C ILE A 15 -9.86 0.36 7.96
N GLY A 16 -9.96 1.07 9.09
CA GLY A 16 -10.99 0.87 10.11
C GLY A 16 -10.50 0.13 11.33
N ALA A 17 -10.27 -1.17 11.25
CA ALA A 17 -9.97 -2.03 12.40
C ALA A 17 -8.68 -2.84 12.21
N PRO A 18 -8.07 -3.36 13.30
CA PRO A 18 -6.90 -4.22 13.20
C PRO A 18 -7.22 -5.52 12.46
N GLY A 19 -6.21 -6.07 11.80
CA GLY A 19 -6.36 -7.31 11.05
C GLY A 19 -5.12 -7.66 10.24
N THR A 20 -5.22 -8.72 9.46
CA THR A 20 -4.17 -9.16 8.58
C THR A 20 -4.45 -8.70 7.15
N ILE A 21 -3.59 -7.85 6.60
CA ILE A 21 -3.62 -7.46 5.18
C ILE A 21 -3.06 -8.63 4.38
N THR A 22 -3.87 -9.14 3.44
CA THR A 22 -3.54 -10.30 2.61
C THR A 22 -3.39 -9.98 1.12
N GLY A 23 -3.60 -8.72 0.74
CA GLY A 23 -3.43 -8.28 -0.64
C GLY A 23 -3.58 -6.77 -0.81
N VAL A 24 -2.91 -6.27 -1.84
CA VAL A 24 -3.05 -4.91 -2.36
C VAL A 24 -3.21 -4.98 -3.87
N ALA A 25 -4.14 -4.19 -4.41
CA ALA A 25 -4.32 -4.02 -5.85
C ALA A 25 -4.40 -2.55 -6.21
N TYR A 26 -3.86 -2.15 -7.36
CA TYR A 26 -4.00 -0.81 -7.90
C TYR A 26 -5.05 -0.78 -9.01
N GLN A 27 -5.73 0.38 -9.17
CA GLN A 27 -6.66 0.58 -10.26
C GLN A 27 -5.91 1.19 -11.46
N ALA A 28 -5.91 0.49 -12.59
CA ALA A 28 -5.31 0.97 -13.82
C ALA A 28 -6.14 2.11 -14.44
N SER A 29 -5.47 3.13 -14.99
CA SER A 29 -6.14 4.21 -15.75
C SER A 29 -6.04 4.04 -17.26
N ASN A 30 -5.29 3.04 -17.73
CA ASN A 30 -5.14 2.70 -19.15
C ASN A 30 -5.08 1.18 -19.33
N ASP A 31 -5.32 0.73 -20.56
CA ASP A 31 -5.01 -0.63 -20.94
C ASP A 31 -3.49 -0.84 -20.98
N ALA A 32 -3.03 -1.94 -20.41
CA ALA A 32 -1.64 -2.37 -20.49
C ALA A 32 -1.56 -3.89 -20.69
N VAL A 33 -0.71 -4.32 -21.59
CA VAL A 33 -0.43 -5.74 -21.86
C VAL A 33 1.07 -5.97 -21.72
N ASN A 34 1.42 -6.93 -20.87
CA ASN A 34 2.81 -7.28 -20.62
C ASN A 34 3.65 -6.08 -20.12
N ALA A 35 3.08 -5.23 -19.26
CA ALA A 35 3.85 -4.17 -18.60
C ALA A 35 4.82 -4.79 -17.59
N GLN A 36 6.11 -4.65 -17.84
CA GLN A 36 7.15 -5.33 -17.06
C GLN A 36 7.99 -4.33 -16.28
N PHE A 37 8.20 -4.63 -14.98
CA PHE A 37 9.06 -3.85 -14.10
C PHE A 37 10.07 -4.78 -13.42
N ASN A 38 11.36 -4.40 -13.46
CA ASN A 38 12.44 -5.19 -12.88
C ASN A 38 12.73 -4.75 -11.44
N ALA A 39 13.28 -5.66 -10.64
CA ALA A 39 13.58 -5.43 -9.24
C ALA A 39 12.41 -4.75 -8.50
N PHE A 40 11.20 -5.23 -8.76
CA PHE A 40 9.98 -4.71 -8.15
C PHE A 40 9.89 -5.13 -6.70
N GLU A 41 9.52 -4.18 -5.83
CA GLU A 41 9.28 -4.44 -4.42
C GLU A 41 8.15 -3.54 -3.91
N MET A 42 7.24 -4.13 -3.12
CA MET A 42 6.26 -3.41 -2.31
C MET A 42 6.53 -3.67 -0.84
N LYS A 43 6.49 -2.61 -0.05
CA LYS A 43 6.63 -2.66 1.41
C LYS A 43 5.44 -1.99 2.08
N LEU A 44 5.08 -2.49 3.26
CA LEU A 44 4.14 -1.84 4.16
C LEU A 44 4.84 -1.43 5.46
N CYS A 45 4.40 -0.32 6.05
CA CYS A 45 4.95 0.19 7.29
C CYS A 45 3.87 0.94 8.07
N HIS A 46 3.81 0.75 9.39
CA HIS A 46 3.03 1.62 10.27
C HIS A 46 3.70 2.98 10.36
N THR A 47 2.92 4.04 10.47
CA THR A 47 3.40 5.40 10.70
C THR A 47 2.36 6.20 11.47
N SER A 48 2.80 7.00 12.43
CA SER A 48 1.91 7.90 13.15
C SER A 48 1.67 9.23 12.41
N LEU A 49 2.37 9.46 11.30
CA LEU A 49 2.30 10.70 10.53
C LEU A 49 0.92 10.87 9.88
N ASP A 50 0.37 12.06 10.01
CA ASP A 50 -0.89 12.46 9.37
C ASP A 50 -0.70 12.99 7.94
N GLU A 51 0.48 13.36 7.57
CA GLU A 51 0.89 13.72 6.21
C GLU A 51 2.36 13.36 6.00
N LEU A 52 2.74 13.13 4.74
CA LEU A 52 4.11 12.79 4.40
C LEU A 52 5.03 14.00 4.48
N THR A 53 6.28 13.76 4.86
CA THR A 53 7.41 14.66 4.68
C THR A 53 8.11 14.38 3.34
N ASP A 54 9.02 15.23 2.94
CA ASP A 54 9.82 15.05 1.74
C ASP A 54 10.93 13.98 1.83
N SER A 55 11.06 13.31 2.99
CA SER A 55 12.05 12.25 3.25
C SER A 55 11.38 10.90 3.36
N PHE A 56 11.79 9.94 2.51
CA PHE A 56 11.29 8.56 2.52
C PHE A 56 11.56 7.87 3.88
N THR A 57 12.76 8.03 4.44
CA THR A 57 13.13 7.42 5.72
C THR A 57 12.40 8.06 6.90
N THR A 58 12.20 9.37 6.90
CA THR A 58 11.45 10.05 7.96
C THR A 58 10.01 9.57 8.02
N ASN A 59 9.41 9.25 6.87
CA ASN A 59 8.02 8.78 6.78
C ASN A 59 7.80 7.40 7.42
N TYR A 60 8.85 6.60 7.62
CA TYR A 60 8.72 5.35 8.39
C TYR A 60 8.50 5.58 9.90
N ASP A 61 8.74 6.80 10.39
CA ASP A 61 8.48 7.19 11.78
C ASP A 61 9.17 6.27 12.81
N GLY A 62 10.41 5.88 12.52
CA GLY A 62 11.20 4.98 13.33
C GLY A 62 10.84 3.49 13.23
N ASN A 63 9.81 3.14 12.44
CA ASN A 63 9.44 1.77 12.17
C ASN A 63 10.28 1.17 11.02
N SER A 64 10.28 -0.14 10.90
CA SER A 64 10.93 -0.85 9.80
C SER A 64 9.89 -1.24 8.75
N PRO A 65 10.03 -0.80 7.48
CA PRO A 65 9.14 -1.24 6.42
C PRO A 65 9.33 -2.73 6.13
N GLU A 66 8.22 -3.45 6.00
CA GLU A 66 8.20 -4.89 5.75
C GLU A 66 7.93 -5.16 4.26
N PRO A 67 8.82 -5.90 3.56
CA PRO A 67 8.55 -6.35 2.20
C PRO A 67 7.36 -7.31 2.18
N VAL A 68 6.34 -7.01 1.37
CA VAL A 68 5.12 -7.82 1.27
C VAL A 68 4.89 -8.40 -0.12
N SER A 69 5.54 -7.85 -1.14
CA SER A 69 5.51 -8.39 -2.51
C SER A 69 6.80 -8.02 -3.22
N SER A 70 7.41 -8.97 -3.93
CA SER A 70 8.61 -8.73 -4.73
C SER A 70 8.66 -9.67 -5.92
N ALA A 71 9.16 -9.17 -7.06
CA ALA A 71 9.39 -9.95 -8.26
C ALA A 71 10.46 -9.30 -9.15
N ASP A 72 11.20 -10.11 -9.90
CA ASP A 72 12.19 -9.63 -10.85
C ASP A 72 12.25 -10.52 -12.11
N PRO A 73 11.57 -10.13 -13.19
CA PRO A 73 10.61 -9.02 -13.28
C PRO A 73 9.22 -9.35 -12.73
N VAL A 74 8.44 -8.33 -12.40
CA VAL A 74 6.99 -8.44 -12.32
C VAL A 74 6.38 -8.11 -13.68
N VAL A 75 5.29 -8.79 -14.03
CA VAL A 75 4.53 -8.54 -15.26
C VAL A 75 3.08 -8.29 -14.92
N PHE A 76 2.52 -7.21 -15.43
CA PHE A 76 1.12 -6.86 -15.24
C PHE A 76 0.40 -6.79 -16.59
N ASP A 77 -0.80 -7.38 -16.61
CA ASP A 77 -1.83 -7.13 -17.61
C ASP A 77 -2.99 -6.41 -16.92
N ALA A 78 -3.43 -5.29 -17.46
CA ALA A 78 -4.50 -4.51 -16.89
C ALA A 78 -5.41 -3.94 -17.97
N ALA A 79 -6.70 -3.98 -17.75
CA ALA A 79 -7.68 -3.19 -18.53
C ALA A 79 -7.86 -1.82 -17.87
N ALA A 80 -8.13 -0.80 -18.65
CA ALA A 80 -8.49 0.52 -18.12
C ALA A 80 -9.66 0.38 -17.12
N ASP A 81 -9.57 1.09 -15.99
CA ASP A 81 -10.49 1.02 -14.85
C ASP A 81 -10.49 -0.33 -14.10
N GLY A 82 -9.73 -1.32 -14.58
CA GLY A 82 -9.56 -2.62 -13.92
C GLY A 82 -8.57 -2.57 -12.76
N TRP A 83 -8.59 -3.63 -11.95
CA TRP A 83 -7.67 -3.81 -10.83
C TRP A 83 -6.59 -4.82 -11.20
N PHE A 84 -5.35 -4.54 -10.80
CA PHE A 84 -4.24 -5.48 -10.90
C PHE A 84 -3.64 -5.71 -9.51
N ASP A 85 -3.58 -6.99 -9.12
CA ASP A 85 -3.14 -7.42 -7.81
C ASP A 85 -1.61 -7.49 -7.74
N MET A 86 -1.04 -7.18 -6.57
CA MET A 86 0.37 -7.41 -6.32
C MET A 86 0.64 -8.91 -6.17
N PRO A 87 1.65 -9.45 -6.90
CA PRO A 87 1.94 -10.87 -6.89
C PRO A 87 2.56 -11.33 -5.58
N ASP A 88 2.39 -12.61 -5.26
CA ASP A 88 3.07 -13.31 -4.15
C ASP A 88 3.03 -12.54 -2.82
N PHE A 89 1.90 -11.91 -2.52
CA PHE A 89 1.73 -11.02 -1.38
C PHE A 89 1.89 -11.78 -0.06
N GLN A 90 2.78 -11.26 0.80
CA GLN A 90 3.00 -11.80 2.14
C GLN A 90 2.10 -11.09 3.14
N PRO A 91 1.43 -11.82 4.06
CA PRO A 91 0.55 -11.22 5.06
C PRO A 91 1.27 -10.18 5.91
N PHE A 92 0.59 -9.04 6.16
CA PHE A 92 1.06 -7.97 7.03
C PHE A 92 0.04 -7.70 8.12
N HIS A 93 0.46 -7.71 9.39
CA HIS A 93 -0.42 -7.39 10.51
C HIS A 93 -0.60 -5.87 10.64
N TYR A 94 -1.83 -5.40 10.49
CA TYR A 94 -2.20 -4.00 10.69
C TYR A 94 -2.82 -3.82 12.09
N ASP A 95 -2.31 -2.86 12.86
CA ASP A 95 -2.66 -2.66 14.28
C ASP A 95 -3.99 -1.95 14.52
N GLY A 96 -4.58 -1.33 13.49
CA GLY A 96 -5.84 -0.58 13.59
C GLY A 96 -5.71 0.80 14.25
N VAL A 97 -4.52 1.23 14.60
CA VAL A 97 -4.24 2.49 15.32
C VAL A 97 -3.46 3.46 14.46
N ASP A 98 -2.32 3.04 13.95
CA ASP A 98 -1.45 3.83 13.12
C ASP A 98 -1.99 3.98 11.69
N ASN A 99 -1.51 4.98 10.97
CA ASN A 99 -1.68 5.07 9.54
C ASN A 99 -0.78 4.03 8.85
N LEU A 100 -1.10 3.69 7.61
CA LEU A 100 -0.34 2.74 6.82
C LEU A 100 0.40 3.46 5.70
N LEU A 101 1.72 3.23 5.62
CA LEU A 101 2.55 3.63 4.50
C LEU A 101 2.66 2.47 3.53
N VAL A 102 2.31 2.71 2.27
CA VAL A 102 2.49 1.78 1.17
C VAL A 102 3.62 2.29 0.30
N GLU A 103 4.73 1.56 0.26
CA GLU A 103 5.86 1.91 -0.59
C GLU A 103 6.00 0.93 -1.75
N VAL A 104 6.18 1.46 -2.96
CA VAL A 104 6.48 0.67 -4.17
C VAL A 104 7.74 1.22 -4.80
N GLN A 105 8.61 0.31 -5.24
CA GLN A 105 9.80 0.66 -6.00
C GLN A 105 10.09 -0.35 -7.11
N TRP A 106 10.72 0.13 -8.19
CA TRP A 106 11.27 -0.72 -9.25
C TRP A 106 12.47 -0.07 -9.93
N MET A 107 13.25 -0.87 -10.64
CA MET A 107 14.43 -0.43 -11.38
C MET A 107 14.40 -0.99 -12.81
N GLY A 108 13.93 -0.18 -13.77
CA GLY A 108 13.80 -0.57 -15.16
C GLY A 108 12.47 -1.17 -15.53
N ASP A 109 12.03 -0.88 -16.73
CA ASP A 109 10.80 -1.35 -17.36
C ASP A 109 11.04 -1.76 -18.81
N ASN A 110 10.05 -2.34 -19.45
CA ASN A 110 10.09 -2.73 -20.88
C ASN A 110 9.52 -1.65 -21.81
N GLY A 111 9.19 -0.46 -21.29
CA GLY A 111 8.62 0.64 -22.06
C GLY A 111 7.11 0.55 -22.30
N THR A 112 6.43 -0.45 -21.70
CA THR A 112 4.97 -0.52 -21.70
C THR A 112 4.44 0.33 -20.55
N ASP A 113 3.67 1.36 -20.88
CA ASP A 113 3.08 2.24 -19.87
C ASP A 113 1.95 1.55 -19.12
N LEU A 114 2.01 1.58 -17.80
CA LEU A 114 0.93 1.20 -16.89
C LEU A 114 0.74 2.35 -15.89
N TYR A 115 -0.35 3.08 -16.05
CA TYR A 115 -0.71 4.18 -15.17
C TYR A 115 -1.80 3.76 -14.19
N THR A 116 -1.80 4.39 -13.03
CA THR A 116 -2.80 4.18 -11.99
C THR A 116 -3.68 5.42 -11.83
N TRP A 117 -4.95 5.20 -11.47
CA TRP A 117 -5.80 6.30 -11.04
C TRP A 117 -5.29 6.92 -9.74
N ILE A 118 -5.49 8.23 -9.64
CA ILE A 118 -5.16 9.04 -8.46
C ILE A 118 -6.43 9.66 -7.87
N THR A 119 -6.35 10.05 -6.61
CA THR A 119 -7.39 10.81 -5.90
C THR A 119 -6.75 12.03 -5.26
N ASN A 120 -7.34 13.21 -5.43
CA ASN A 120 -6.88 14.45 -4.79
C ASN A 120 -7.19 14.45 -3.30
N THR A 121 -6.32 15.08 -2.51
CA THR A 121 -6.45 15.26 -1.06
C THR A 121 -6.06 16.69 -0.66
N ASP A 122 -6.33 17.06 0.60
CA ASP A 122 -5.97 18.37 1.15
C ASP A 122 -4.59 18.36 1.84
N THR A 123 -3.96 17.19 1.96
CA THR A 123 -2.68 17.00 2.66
C THR A 123 -1.72 16.19 1.79
N TYR A 124 -0.43 16.26 2.09
CA TYR A 124 0.59 15.48 1.37
C TYR A 124 0.45 14.00 1.70
N ARG A 125 0.03 13.22 0.70
CA ARG A 125 -0.21 11.79 0.84
C ARG A 125 0.56 10.93 -0.15
N LEU A 126 1.29 11.56 -1.05
CA LEU A 126 2.17 10.89 -2.00
C LEU A 126 3.53 11.55 -1.99
N LEU A 127 4.58 10.74 -1.89
CA LEU A 127 5.97 11.12 -2.06
C LEU A 127 6.57 10.24 -3.16
N TYR A 128 7.26 10.81 -4.13
CA TYR A 128 7.90 10.02 -5.18
C TYR A 128 9.26 10.57 -5.59
N HIS A 129 10.10 9.69 -6.13
CA HIS A 129 11.35 10.05 -6.79
C HIS A 129 11.71 9.05 -7.89
N LYS A 130 12.46 9.51 -8.90
CA LYS A 130 12.92 8.67 -10.02
C LYS A 130 14.19 7.88 -9.74
N TYR A 131 14.86 8.15 -8.62
CA TYR A 131 16.07 7.44 -8.21
C TYR A 131 15.84 6.77 -6.86
N LEU A 132 16.29 5.50 -6.72
CA LEU A 132 16.00 4.69 -5.54
C LEU A 132 16.90 5.02 -4.35
N ASP A 133 18.07 5.59 -4.60
CA ASP A 133 19.09 5.96 -3.61
C ASP A 133 18.87 7.36 -3.01
N GLU A 134 17.93 8.12 -3.55
CA GLU A 134 17.58 9.44 -3.02
C GLU A 134 16.55 9.31 -1.88
N ASP A 135 16.84 9.94 -0.74
CA ASP A 135 15.91 9.98 0.39
C ASP A 135 14.88 11.13 0.29
N VAL A 136 15.22 12.20 -0.40
CA VAL A 136 14.33 13.34 -0.59
C VAL A 136 13.59 13.23 -1.91
N GLY A 137 12.25 13.35 -1.86
CA GLY A 137 11.39 13.24 -3.02
C GLY A 137 10.47 14.44 -3.23
N PHE A 138 9.55 14.28 -4.15
CA PHE A 138 8.53 15.27 -4.50
C PHE A 138 7.21 14.93 -3.83
N LEU A 139 6.69 15.86 -3.03
CA LEU A 139 5.41 15.72 -2.32
C LEU A 139 4.24 16.15 -3.21
N GLU A 140 3.16 15.39 -3.15
CA GLU A 140 1.91 15.68 -3.84
C GLU A 140 0.70 15.51 -2.92
N THR A 141 -0.33 16.33 -3.14
CA THR A 141 -1.61 16.26 -2.44
C THR A 141 -2.58 15.31 -3.14
N ILE A 142 -2.09 14.13 -3.49
CA ILE A 142 -2.82 13.04 -4.13
C ILE A 142 -2.42 11.72 -3.47
N TYR A 143 -3.12 10.64 -3.77
CA TYR A 143 -2.68 9.27 -3.56
C TYR A 143 -3.19 8.38 -4.69
N HIS A 144 -2.49 7.26 -4.95
CA HIS A 144 -2.94 6.28 -5.93
C HIS A 144 -4.20 5.57 -5.44
N ARG A 145 -5.11 5.22 -6.37
CA ARG A 145 -6.25 4.37 -6.02
C ARG A 145 -5.80 2.94 -5.91
N PHE A 146 -5.90 2.41 -4.70
CA PHE A 146 -5.63 1.01 -4.43
C PHE A 146 -6.71 0.42 -3.52
N ARG A 147 -6.80 -0.90 -3.54
CA ARG A 147 -7.69 -1.71 -2.72
C ARG A 147 -6.83 -2.55 -1.80
N ILE A 148 -7.12 -2.51 -0.51
CA ILE A 148 -6.51 -3.37 0.50
C ILE A 148 -7.49 -4.50 0.79
N THR A 149 -7.02 -5.74 0.71
CA THR A 149 -7.74 -6.91 1.21
C THR A 149 -7.27 -7.18 2.62
N ILE A 150 -8.18 -7.16 3.60
CA ILE A 150 -7.86 -7.34 5.01
C ILE A 150 -8.82 -8.34 5.65
N GLU A 151 -8.27 -9.26 6.44
CA GLU A 151 -9.00 -10.16 7.33
C GLU A 151 -8.96 -9.53 8.72
N PHE A 152 -10.09 -8.96 9.16
CA PHE A 152 -10.16 -8.30 10.46
C PHE A 152 -10.03 -9.29 11.61
N ASP A 153 -9.31 -8.90 12.65
CA ASP A 153 -9.24 -9.64 13.88
C ASP A 153 -10.64 -9.70 14.48
N GLN A 154 -11.20 -10.90 14.55
CA GLN A 154 -12.48 -11.11 15.23
C GLN A 154 -12.23 -10.96 16.72
N THR A 155 -12.72 -9.87 17.32
CA THR A 155 -12.97 -9.88 18.76
C THR A 155 -14.06 -10.91 19.01
N VAL A 156 -13.66 -12.12 19.44
CA VAL A 156 -14.61 -13.03 20.08
C VAL A 156 -14.99 -12.32 21.37
N GLU A 157 -16.10 -11.58 21.36
CA GLU A 157 -16.80 -11.32 22.60
C GLU A 157 -17.17 -12.71 23.12
N GLU A 158 -16.47 -13.16 24.16
CA GLU A 158 -16.93 -14.27 24.94
C GLU A 158 -18.28 -13.87 25.55
N VAL A 159 -19.36 -14.13 24.82
CA VAL A 159 -20.68 -14.11 25.36
C VAL A 159 -20.69 -15.25 26.39
N SER A 160 -20.48 -14.88 27.65
CA SER A 160 -20.54 -15.83 28.76
C SER A 160 -21.92 -16.49 28.75
N TRP A 161 -21.98 -17.73 28.26
CA TRP A 161 -23.21 -18.55 28.20
C TRP A 161 -23.86 -18.71 29.59
N GLY A 162 -23.15 -18.32 30.67
CA GLY A 162 -23.67 -18.27 32.05
C GLY A 162 -24.78 -17.23 32.24
N LEU A 163 -24.81 -16.13 31.45
CA LEU A 163 -25.85 -15.11 31.53
C LEU A 163 -27.17 -15.51 30.82
N ILE A 164 -27.13 -16.42 29.86
CA ILE A 164 -28.32 -16.91 29.15
C ILE A 164 -29.12 -17.90 30.01
N LYS A 165 -28.49 -18.60 30.95
CA LYS A 165 -29.18 -19.53 31.85
C LYS A 165 -29.93 -18.88 33.03
N ALA A 166 -29.67 -17.60 33.31
CA ALA A 166 -30.35 -16.87 34.38
C ALA A 166 -31.65 -16.17 33.94
N GLY A 167 -32.02 -16.25 32.67
CA GLY A 167 -33.22 -15.66 32.09
C GLY A 167 -34.36 -16.63 31.77
N PHE A 168 -34.24 -17.90 32.19
CA PHE A 168 -35.30 -18.89 32.04
C PHE A 168 -35.82 -19.35 33.36
#